data_ca455ab8e6b42ba1c0c8a7f62ff71011
#
_entry.id   ca455ab8e6b42ba1c0c8a7f62ff71011
#
_cell.length_a   1.000
_cell.length_b   1.000
_cell.length_c   1.000
_cell.angle_alpha   90.00
_cell.angle_beta   90.00
_cell.angle_gamma   90.00
#
_symmetry.space_group_name_H-M   'P 1'
#
loop_
_entity.id
_entity.type
_entity.pdbx_description
1 polymer ?
#
loop_
_entity_poly.entity_id
_entity_poly.type
_entity_poly.pdbx_seq_one_letter_code
_entity_poly.pdbx_strand_id
1 'polypeptide(L)'
;MFRFVALAAALAASPPPPARPAFHAASAPLPPAMRAELTARGVWRPGCPVSLHDLRLLTVTYRGFDHRTHTGRLVVGASATRPLTTVFRKLYALRFPIRDMHFQHAYGPGSDVAGNDDVSASFSCRQAVPSPCTKGIATGSWSMHAYGLAVDVNPRENPYVGCGQTRDPRARPYFDRTRHRPGMVTGRLVQAFASVGWGWGGAWAGDTKDHMHFSANGH
;
A
#
# COMPACT_ATOMS: atom_id res chain seq x y z
N MET A 1 16.88 -70.60 26.90
CA MET A 1 15.76 -69.98 26.16
C MET A 1 15.69 -68.52 26.53
N PHE A 2 16.25 -67.61 25.74
CA PHE A 2 16.20 -66.20 25.99
C PHE A 2 15.07 -65.62 25.14
N ARG A 3 14.06 -64.99 25.77
CA ARG A 3 12.96 -64.27 25.09
C ARG A 3 13.39 -62.83 24.85
N PHE A 4 13.54 -62.44 23.60
CA PHE A 4 13.69 -61.05 23.20
C PHE A 4 12.30 -60.35 23.22
N VAL A 5 12.13 -59.35 24.06
CA VAL A 5 10.96 -58.49 24.05
C VAL A 5 11.31 -57.31 23.11
N ALA A 6 10.64 -57.25 21.96
CA ALA A 6 10.78 -56.13 21.03
C ALA A 6 9.92 -54.97 21.54
N LEU A 7 10.55 -53.86 21.92
CA LEU A 7 9.90 -52.60 22.31
C LEU A 7 9.55 -51.83 21.03
N ALA A 8 8.28 -51.82 20.63
CA ALA A 8 7.81 -51.00 19.51
C ALA A 8 7.66 -49.53 19.99
N ALA A 9 8.55 -48.67 19.54
CA ALA A 9 8.42 -47.21 19.75
C ALA A 9 7.33 -46.64 18.81
N ALA A 10 6.21 -46.21 19.36
CA ALA A 10 5.19 -45.49 18.63
C ALA A 10 5.70 -44.07 18.30
N LEU A 11 5.95 -43.81 17.04
CA LEU A 11 6.23 -42.44 16.53
C LEU A 11 4.92 -41.62 16.62
N ALA A 12 4.84 -40.74 17.61
CA ALA A 12 3.76 -39.75 17.70
C ALA A 12 3.86 -38.77 16.52
N ALA A 13 2.86 -38.79 15.65
CA ALA A 13 2.76 -37.79 14.56
C ALA A 13 2.62 -36.39 15.14
N SER A 14 3.49 -35.47 14.70
CA SER A 14 3.39 -34.04 15.09
C SER A 14 2.04 -33.48 14.64
N PRO A 15 1.38 -32.62 15.46
CA PRO A 15 0.12 -32.00 15.06
C PRO A 15 0.31 -31.17 13.79
N PRO A 16 -0.68 -31.11 12.89
CA PRO A 16 -0.59 -30.31 11.69
C PRO A 16 -0.38 -28.84 12.06
N PRO A 17 0.40 -28.09 11.27
CA PRO A 17 0.63 -26.67 11.52
C PRO A 17 -0.71 -25.91 11.51
N PRO A 18 -0.89 -24.88 12.35
CA PRO A 18 -2.14 -24.12 12.42
C PRO A 18 -2.51 -23.57 11.05
N ALA A 19 -3.79 -23.66 10.70
CA ALA A 19 -4.32 -23.16 9.44
C ALA A 19 -3.96 -21.66 9.28
N ARG A 20 -3.45 -21.29 8.11
CA ARG A 20 -3.07 -19.90 7.84
C ARG A 20 -4.33 -19.03 7.83
N PRO A 21 -4.29 -17.84 8.45
CA PRO A 21 -5.40 -16.89 8.35
C PRO A 21 -5.75 -16.64 6.88
N ALA A 22 -7.04 -16.70 6.55
CA ALA A 22 -7.52 -16.46 5.19
C ALA A 22 -7.43 -14.96 4.84
N PHE A 23 -7.33 -14.65 3.55
CA PHE A 23 -7.48 -13.29 3.06
C PHE A 23 -8.95 -12.88 3.13
N HIS A 24 -9.22 -11.73 3.75
CA HIS A 24 -10.54 -11.10 3.79
C HIS A 24 -10.47 -9.72 3.17
N ALA A 25 -11.53 -9.32 2.47
CA ALA A 25 -11.71 -7.97 1.97
C ALA A 25 -13.20 -7.60 2.02
N ALA A 26 -13.46 -6.34 2.36
CA ALA A 26 -14.78 -5.76 2.36
C ALA A 26 -14.71 -4.32 1.84
N SER A 27 -15.77 -3.89 1.16
CA SER A 27 -15.93 -2.51 0.70
C SER A 27 -17.28 -1.98 1.15
N ALA A 28 -17.30 -0.76 1.70
CA ALA A 28 -18.50 -0.11 2.17
C ALA A 28 -18.49 1.40 1.84
N PRO A 29 -19.64 2.07 1.76
CA PRO A 29 -19.69 3.53 1.77
C PRO A 29 -18.96 4.08 3.00
N LEU A 30 -18.38 5.30 2.87
CA LEU A 30 -17.74 5.94 4.00
C LEU A 30 -18.77 6.22 5.11
N PRO A 31 -18.51 5.79 6.37
CA PRO A 31 -19.34 6.15 7.50
C PRO A 31 -19.41 7.69 7.68
N PRO A 32 -20.51 8.24 8.22
CA PRO A 32 -20.65 9.68 8.45
C PRO A 32 -19.51 10.29 9.25
N ALA A 33 -19.06 9.62 10.31
CA ALA A 33 -17.92 10.07 11.11
C ALA A 33 -16.62 10.17 10.30
N MET A 34 -16.36 9.20 9.40
CA MET A 34 -15.16 9.23 8.54
C MET A 34 -15.25 10.35 7.49
N ARG A 35 -16.43 10.61 6.92
CA ARG A 35 -16.62 11.75 6.01
C ARG A 35 -16.34 13.08 6.70
N ALA A 36 -16.84 13.25 7.93
CA ALA A 36 -16.56 14.42 8.75
C ALA A 36 -15.05 14.55 9.05
N GLU A 37 -14.39 13.44 9.39
CA GLU A 37 -12.95 13.41 9.66
C GLU A 37 -12.11 13.79 8.44
N LEU A 38 -12.41 13.24 7.25
CA LEU A 38 -11.74 13.59 6.00
C LEU A 38 -11.86 15.08 5.69
N THR A 39 -13.02 15.66 5.92
CA THR A 39 -13.27 17.10 5.72
C THR A 39 -12.54 17.93 6.75
N ALA A 40 -12.63 17.59 8.03
CA ALA A 40 -12.00 18.34 9.12
C ALA A 40 -10.46 18.36 8.99
N ARG A 41 -9.86 17.30 8.47
CA ARG A 41 -8.41 17.21 8.21
C ARG A 41 -7.99 17.76 6.84
N GLY A 42 -8.91 18.27 6.03
CA GLY A 42 -8.62 18.79 4.69
C GLY A 42 -8.20 17.72 3.68
N VAL A 43 -8.34 16.43 4.02
CA VAL A 43 -8.06 15.31 3.10
C VAL A 43 -9.06 15.30 1.95
N TRP A 44 -10.30 15.69 2.23
CA TRP A 44 -11.31 16.04 1.26
C TRP A 44 -11.80 17.48 1.50
N ARG A 45 -12.05 18.23 0.42
CA ARG A 45 -12.58 19.58 0.47
C ARG A 45 -13.47 19.85 -0.75
N PRO A 46 -14.36 20.86 -0.71
CA PRO A 46 -15.04 21.34 -1.91
C PRO A 46 -14.05 21.64 -3.04
N GLY A 47 -14.41 21.25 -4.26
CA GLY A 47 -13.53 21.33 -5.42
C GLY A 47 -12.66 20.09 -5.69
N CYS A 48 -12.69 19.06 -4.81
CA CYS A 48 -12.12 17.76 -5.15
C CYS A 48 -12.81 17.16 -6.38
N PRO A 49 -12.07 16.42 -7.23
CA PRO A 49 -12.63 15.84 -8.45
C PRO A 49 -13.63 14.70 -8.20
N VAL A 50 -13.71 14.19 -6.97
CA VAL A 50 -14.69 13.17 -6.55
C VAL A 50 -15.46 13.64 -5.32
N SER A 51 -16.72 13.23 -5.24
CA SER A 51 -17.55 13.45 -4.05
C SER A 51 -17.22 12.40 -2.96
N LEU A 52 -17.55 12.74 -1.70
CA LEU A 52 -17.46 11.77 -0.60
C LEU A 52 -18.38 10.55 -0.80
N HIS A 53 -19.43 10.68 -1.63
CA HIS A 53 -20.34 9.58 -1.95
C HIS A 53 -19.73 8.58 -2.94
N ASP A 54 -18.76 9.00 -3.75
CA ASP A 54 -18.06 8.15 -4.71
C ASP A 54 -16.85 7.44 -4.09
N LEU A 55 -16.52 7.79 -2.85
CA LEU A 55 -15.47 7.13 -2.09
C LEU A 55 -16.02 5.93 -1.29
N ARG A 56 -15.14 4.96 -1.07
CA ARG A 56 -15.40 3.75 -0.30
C ARG A 56 -14.32 3.53 0.74
N LEU A 57 -14.70 2.95 1.86
CA LEU A 57 -13.79 2.33 2.79
C LEU A 57 -13.51 0.90 2.29
N LEU A 58 -12.29 0.66 1.86
CA LEU A 58 -11.81 -0.68 1.53
C LEU A 58 -11.02 -1.23 2.72
N THR A 59 -11.50 -2.34 3.26
CA THR A 59 -10.83 -3.09 4.33
C THR A 59 -10.23 -4.35 3.72
N VAL A 60 -8.94 -4.61 3.99
CA VAL A 60 -8.24 -5.78 3.44
C VAL A 60 -7.31 -6.40 4.47
N THR A 61 -7.15 -7.71 4.38
CA THR A 61 -6.11 -8.44 5.12
C THR A 61 -4.76 -8.23 4.45
N TYR A 62 -3.71 -7.93 5.24
CA TYR A 62 -2.33 -7.85 4.74
C TYR A 62 -1.33 -8.57 5.67
N ARG A 63 -0.11 -8.80 5.21
CA ARG A 63 1.01 -9.30 6.01
C ARG A 63 1.86 -8.13 6.47
N GLY A 64 2.14 -8.08 7.78
CA GLY A 64 3.07 -7.11 8.34
C GLY A 64 4.53 -7.55 8.23
N PHE A 65 5.45 -6.63 8.53
CA PHE A 65 6.88 -6.92 8.67
C PHE A 65 7.18 -7.83 9.86
N ASP A 66 6.27 -7.91 10.81
CA ASP A 66 6.29 -8.86 11.95
C ASP A 66 5.86 -10.27 11.54
N HIS A 67 5.65 -10.51 10.25
CA HIS A 67 5.16 -11.76 9.68
C HIS A 67 3.77 -12.19 10.17
N ARG A 68 3.02 -11.29 10.81
CA ARG A 68 1.65 -11.52 11.26
C ARG A 68 0.64 -11.03 10.22
N THR A 69 -0.58 -11.43 10.39
CA THR A 69 -1.73 -10.98 9.59
C THR A 69 -2.38 -9.79 10.29
N HIS A 70 -2.62 -8.74 9.54
CA HIS A 70 -3.26 -7.50 9.98
C HIS A 70 -4.45 -7.17 9.09
N THR A 71 -5.29 -6.25 9.58
CA THR A 71 -6.39 -5.66 8.80
C THR A 71 -6.06 -4.21 8.51
N GLY A 72 -5.96 -3.87 7.22
CA GLY A 72 -5.74 -2.50 6.76
C GLY A 72 -7.02 -1.84 6.25
N ARG A 73 -7.02 -0.51 6.22
CA ARG A 73 -8.12 0.31 5.75
C ARG A 73 -7.64 1.41 4.82
N LEU A 74 -8.22 1.48 3.63
CA LEU A 74 -7.95 2.50 2.63
C LEU A 74 -9.24 3.24 2.27
N VAL A 75 -9.13 4.53 2.03
CA VAL A 75 -10.19 5.31 1.35
C VAL A 75 -9.86 5.31 -0.13
N VAL A 76 -10.76 4.79 -0.96
CA VAL A 76 -10.54 4.60 -2.40
C VAL A 76 -11.74 5.06 -3.21
N GLY A 77 -11.58 5.36 -4.49
CA GLY A 77 -12.69 5.54 -5.41
C GLY A 77 -13.52 4.26 -5.55
N ALA A 78 -14.83 4.38 -5.76
CA ALA A 78 -15.71 3.22 -5.85
C ALA A 78 -15.25 2.21 -6.92
N SER A 79 -14.78 2.69 -8.07
CA SER A 79 -14.28 1.85 -9.19
C SER A 79 -12.95 1.15 -8.85
N ALA A 80 -12.17 1.64 -7.87
CA ALA A 80 -10.90 1.03 -7.45
C ALA A 80 -11.08 -0.16 -6.49
N THR A 81 -12.25 -0.33 -5.89
CA THR A 81 -12.47 -1.36 -4.85
C THR A 81 -12.20 -2.77 -5.34
N ARG A 82 -12.76 -3.15 -6.49
CA ARG A 82 -12.59 -4.49 -7.07
C ARG A 82 -11.14 -4.73 -7.56
N PRO A 83 -10.53 -3.82 -8.34
CA PRO A 83 -9.12 -3.93 -8.71
C PRO A 83 -8.20 -4.09 -7.48
N LEU A 84 -8.30 -3.20 -6.49
CA LEU A 84 -7.44 -3.25 -5.31
C LEU A 84 -7.69 -4.49 -4.45
N THR A 85 -8.93 -4.96 -4.31
CA THR A 85 -9.21 -6.25 -3.64
C THR A 85 -8.44 -7.39 -4.32
N THR A 86 -8.41 -7.43 -5.65
CA THR A 86 -7.67 -8.44 -6.42
C THR A 86 -6.17 -8.32 -6.19
N VAL A 87 -5.64 -7.11 -6.22
CA VAL A 87 -4.22 -6.83 -5.96
C VAL A 87 -3.84 -7.27 -4.56
N PHE A 88 -4.51 -6.77 -3.52
CA PHE A 88 -4.15 -7.09 -2.13
C PHE A 88 -4.27 -8.58 -1.81
N ARG A 89 -5.19 -9.30 -2.45
CA ARG A 89 -5.23 -10.78 -2.37
C ARG A 89 -3.94 -11.40 -2.90
N LYS A 90 -3.43 -10.90 -4.03
CA LYS A 90 -2.15 -11.38 -4.61
C LYS A 90 -0.97 -11.01 -3.71
N LEU A 91 -0.91 -9.79 -3.17
CA LEU A 91 0.12 -9.36 -2.24
C LEU A 91 0.13 -10.24 -0.98
N TYR A 92 -1.05 -10.55 -0.44
CA TYR A 92 -1.20 -11.44 0.70
C TYR A 92 -0.68 -12.85 0.41
N ALA A 93 -1.02 -13.41 -0.76
CA ALA A 93 -0.53 -14.72 -1.20
C ALA A 93 1.00 -14.73 -1.41
N LEU A 94 1.56 -13.64 -1.93
CA LEU A 94 3.01 -13.42 -2.10
C LEU A 94 3.72 -13.18 -0.76
N ARG A 95 2.99 -13.05 0.36
CA ARG A 95 3.52 -12.66 1.68
C ARG A 95 4.29 -11.35 1.65
N PHE A 96 3.89 -10.43 0.77
CA PHE A 96 4.52 -9.13 0.68
C PHE A 96 4.25 -8.35 1.97
N PRO A 97 5.30 -7.90 2.69
CA PRO A 97 5.11 -7.19 3.94
C PRO A 97 4.70 -5.74 3.68
N ILE A 98 3.64 -5.29 4.35
CA ILE A 98 3.20 -3.90 4.38
C ILE A 98 3.46 -3.37 5.78
N ARG A 99 4.02 -2.16 5.88
CA ARG A 99 4.42 -1.54 7.15
C ARG A 99 3.20 -1.15 7.96
N ASP A 100 2.36 -0.35 7.35
CA ASP A 100 1.11 0.12 7.92
C ASP A 100 0.11 0.43 6.81
N MET A 101 -1.18 0.28 7.11
CA MET A 101 -2.30 0.58 6.22
C MET A 101 -3.50 1.06 7.05
N HIS A 102 -3.25 1.90 8.04
CA HIS A 102 -4.31 2.46 8.86
C HIS A 102 -4.65 3.87 8.37
N PHE A 103 -5.88 4.06 7.94
CA PHE A 103 -6.39 5.33 7.44
C PHE A 103 -6.03 6.52 8.36
N GLN A 104 -6.20 6.36 9.68
CA GLN A 104 -5.92 7.40 10.66
C GLN A 104 -4.45 7.82 10.69
N HIS A 105 -3.53 6.90 10.44
CA HIS A 105 -2.09 7.18 10.41
C HIS A 105 -1.67 7.89 9.14
N ALA A 106 -2.35 7.62 8.03
CA ALA A 106 -2.06 8.26 6.74
C ALA A 106 -2.35 9.77 6.74
N TYR A 107 -3.26 10.23 7.62
CA TYR A 107 -3.77 11.60 7.65
C TYR A 107 -3.76 12.22 9.05
N GLY A 108 -2.92 11.73 9.94
CA GLY A 108 -2.74 12.25 11.29
C GLY A 108 -2.02 13.60 11.33
N PRO A 109 -1.93 14.25 12.50
CA PRO A 109 -1.09 15.41 12.70
C PRO A 109 0.36 15.12 12.31
N GLY A 110 0.97 15.96 11.49
CA GLY A 110 2.32 15.74 10.96
C GLY A 110 2.40 14.77 9.77
N SER A 111 1.28 14.27 9.26
CA SER A 111 1.20 13.48 8.03
C SER A 111 1.28 14.37 6.78
N ASP A 112 2.11 15.40 6.79
CA ASP A 112 2.51 16.06 5.56
C ASP A 112 3.19 15.02 4.65
N VAL A 113 3.29 15.33 3.39
CA VAL A 113 3.78 14.43 2.34
C VAL A 113 5.18 13.86 2.63
N ALA A 114 5.93 14.50 3.53
CA ALA A 114 7.27 14.08 3.94
C ALA A 114 7.27 13.18 5.17
N GLY A 115 6.20 13.17 5.95
CA GLY A 115 6.17 12.57 7.28
C GLY A 115 5.18 11.43 7.48
N ASN A 116 4.65 10.85 6.43
CA ASN A 116 3.63 9.82 6.54
C ASN A 116 4.11 8.50 7.18
N ASP A 117 5.00 8.51 8.11
CA ASP A 117 5.45 7.40 8.94
C ASP A 117 5.43 5.99 8.30
N ASP A 118 5.58 5.93 6.94
CA ASP A 118 5.60 4.70 6.17
C ASP A 118 4.22 4.01 6.05
N VAL A 119 3.16 4.80 5.97
CA VAL A 119 1.79 4.31 5.83
C VAL A 119 1.41 4.16 4.37
N SER A 120 0.99 2.96 3.98
CA SER A 120 0.38 2.72 2.67
C SER A 120 -1.00 3.38 2.62
N ALA A 121 -1.23 4.25 1.63
CA ALA A 121 -2.42 5.10 1.55
C ALA A 121 -2.93 5.25 0.12
N SER A 122 -4.17 5.73 -0.04
CA SER A 122 -4.79 5.93 -1.34
C SER A 122 -5.32 7.36 -1.50
N PHE A 123 -6.55 7.65 -1.09
CA PHE A 123 -7.20 8.93 -1.37
C PHE A 123 -6.51 10.10 -0.67
N SER A 124 -6.26 11.17 -1.44
CA SER A 124 -5.85 12.49 -0.96
C SER A 124 -6.21 13.54 -1.99
N CYS A 125 -7.06 14.52 -1.63
CA CYS A 125 -7.49 15.60 -2.51
C CYS A 125 -6.37 16.63 -2.70
N ARG A 126 -5.42 16.32 -3.55
CA ARG A 126 -4.27 17.16 -3.86
C ARG A 126 -3.91 17.15 -5.33
N GLN A 127 -3.21 18.18 -5.75
CA GLN A 127 -2.58 18.19 -7.06
C GLN A 127 -1.40 17.20 -7.11
N ALA A 128 -0.97 16.86 -8.33
CA ALA A 128 0.22 16.10 -8.55
C ALA A 128 1.44 16.79 -7.92
N VAL A 129 2.27 16.01 -7.27
CA VAL A 129 3.45 16.50 -6.57
C VAL A 129 4.58 16.73 -7.59
N PRO A 130 5.24 17.92 -7.59
CA PRO A 130 6.36 18.17 -8.48
C PRO A 130 7.49 17.15 -8.30
N SER A 131 8.21 16.89 -9.39
CA SER A 131 9.42 16.07 -9.34
C SER A 131 10.44 16.59 -8.31
N PRO A 132 11.13 15.71 -7.58
CA PRO A 132 12.28 16.12 -6.76
C PRO A 132 13.39 16.82 -7.56
N CYS A 133 13.43 16.62 -8.87
CA CYS A 133 14.37 17.30 -9.77
C CYS A 133 14.02 18.78 -9.99
N THR A 134 12.77 19.15 -9.82
CA THR A 134 12.31 20.51 -10.00
C THR A 134 11.99 21.11 -8.62
N LYS A 135 12.52 22.29 -8.35
CA LYS A 135 12.12 23.09 -7.18
C LYS A 135 10.73 23.73 -7.41
N GLY A 136 9.89 23.06 -8.19
CA GLY A 136 8.71 23.64 -8.81
C GLY A 136 7.46 23.60 -7.96
N ILE A 137 6.57 24.47 -8.37
CA ILE A 137 5.17 24.57 -7.96
C ILE A 137 4.41 23.38 -8.56
N ALA A 138 3.33 22.96 -7.90
CA ALA A 138 2.42 21.94 -8.42
C ALA A 138 1.95 22.27 -9.85
N THR A 139 1.83 21.23 -10.68
CA THR A 139 1.56 21.36 -12.13
C THR A 139 0.15 21.87 -12.48
N GLY A 140 -0.72 22.07 -11.48
CA GLY A 140 -2.13 22.43 -11.68
C GLY A 140 -3.04 21.25 -12.01
N SER A 141 -2.50 20.05 -12.27
CA SER A 141 -3.28 18.84 -12.51
C SER A 141 -3.57 18.06 -11.23
N TRP A 142 -4.74 17.42 -11.17
CA TRP A 142 -5.09 16.55 -10.06
C TRP A 142 -4.26 15.26 -10.08
N SER A 143 -3.74 14.87 -8.91
CA SER A 143 -3.15 13.56 -8.72
C SER A 143 -4.22 12.47 -8.82
N MET A 144 -3.85 11.27 -9.27
CA MET A 144 -4.75 10.10 -9.26
C MET A 144 -5.19 9.74 -7.83
N HIS A 145 -4.45 10.13 -6.80
CA HIS A 145 -4.90 10.06 -5.41
C HIS A 145 -6.17 10.88 -5.16
N ALA A 146 -6.34 12.03 -5.84
CA ALA A 146 -7.53 12.88 -5.67
C ALA A 146 -8.80 12.24 -6.23
N TYR A 147 -8.66 11.24 -7.10
CA TYR A 147 -9.77 10.42 -7.60
C TYR A 147 -9.96 9.12 -6.79
N GLY A 148 -9.07 8.82 -5.82
CA GLY A 148 -9.02 7.53 -5.14
C GLY A 148 -8.64 6.38 -6.08
N LEU A 149 -7.92 6.68 -7.16
CA LEU A 149 -7.49 5.76 -8.22
C LEU A 149 -5.97 5.54 -8.22
N ALA A 150 -5.31 5.82 -7.11
CA ALA A 150 -3.92 5.51 -6.86
C ALA A 150 -3.74 4.91 -5.47
N VAL A 151 -2.65 4.19 -5.27
CA VAL A 151 -2.21 3.71 -3.96
C VAL A 151 -0.69 3.79 -3.87
N ASP A 152 -0.21 4.29 -2.74
CA ASP A 152 1.20 4.27 -2.38
C ASP A 152 1.44 3.11 -1.41
N VAL A 153 2.45 2.28 -1.69
CA VAL A 153 2.76 1.08 -0.90
C VAL A 153 4.14 1.22 -0.26
N ASN A 154 4.19 1.15 1.08
CA ASN A 154 5.44 1.27 1.86
C ASN A 154 6.30 2.45 1.38
N PRO A 155 5.90 3.69 1.61
CA PRO A 155 6.55 4.88 1.02
C PRO A 155 8.04 5.00 1.33
N ARG A 156 8.49 4.53 2.49
CA ARG A 156 9.91 4.57 2.86
C ARG A 156 10.72 3.53 2.10
N GLU A 157 10.23 2.30 1.99
CA GLU A 157 10.86 1.24 1.23
C GLU A 157 10.77 1.48 -0.29
N ASN A 158 9.86 2.35 -0.73
CA ASN A 158 9.60 2.65 -2.14
C ASN A 158 9.51 4.16 -2.38
N PRO A 159 10.62 4.90 -2.19
CA PRO A 159 10.59 6.36 -2.20
C PRO A 159 10.22 6.96 -3.57
N TYR A 160 9.63 8.15 -3.52
CA TYR A 160 9.60 9.07 -4.64
C TYR A 160 10.97 9.72 -4.78
N VAL A 161 11.67 9.45 -5.87
CA VAL A 161 13.04 9.90 -6.11
C VAL A 161 13.16 10.67 -7.41
N GLY A 162 14.11 11.58 -7.47
CA GLY A 162 14.50 12.28 -8.68
C GLY A 162 15.79 13.04 -8.43
N CYS A 163 16.72 13.05 -9.42
CA CYS A 163 18.01 13.75 -9.33
C CYS A 163 18.78 13.45 -8.02
N GLY A 164 18.75 12.17 -7.57
CA GLY A 164 19.43 11.74 -6.34
C GLY A 164 18.78 12.23 -5.05
N GLN A 165 17.58 12.78 -5.11
CA GLN A 165 16.86 13.34 -3.96
C GLN A 165 15.57 12.57 -3.66
N THR A 166 15.11 12.65 -2.41
CA THR A 166 13.82 12.18 -1.94
C THR A 166 13.30 13.12 -0.87
N ARG A 167 12.00 13.09 -0.60
CA ARG A 167 11.37 13.89 0.45
C ARG A 167 11.58 13.32 1.86
N ASP A 168 11.71 11.99 1.98
CA ASP A 168 12.03 11.34 3.26
C ASP A 168 13.50 10.90 3.26
N PRO A 169 14.42 11.61 3.97
CA PRO A 169 15.82 11.21 4.05
C PRO A 169 16.04 9.81 4.60
N ARG A 170 15.10 9.27 5.39
CA ARG A 170 15.13 7.90 5.94
C ARG A 170 14.99 6.84 4.86
N ALA A 171 14.48 7.22 3.67
CA ALA A 171 14.33 6.33 2.53
C ALA A 171 15.60 6.15 1.69
N ARG A 172 16.68 6.93 1.95
CA ARG A 172 17.96 6.82 1.20
C ARG A 172 18.53 5.38 1.11
N PRO A 173 18.44 4.52 2.14
CA PRO A 173 18.90 3.14 2.04
C PRO A 173 18.18 2.29 0.99
N TYR A 174 17.03 2.76 0.48
CA TYR A 174 16.21 2.09 -0.53
C TYR A 174 16.36 2.64 -1.95
N PHE A 175 17.30 3.55 -2.18
CA PHE A 175 17.61 4.09 -3.52
C PHE A 175 18.25 3.02 -4.41
N ASP A 176 19.11 2.19 -3.83
CA ASP A 176 19.69 1.05 -4.53
C ASP A 176 18.66 -0.06 -4.72
N ARG A 177 18.01 -0.07 -5.87
CA ARG A 177 16.99 -1.06 -6.23
C ARG A 177 17.55 -2.42 -6.61
N THR A 178 18.88 -2.57 -6.72
CA THR A 178 19.54 -3.85 -6.98
C THR A 178 19.65 -4.69 -5.70
N ARG A 179 19.67 -4.05 -4.54
CA ARG A 179 19.65 -4.70 -3.22
C ARG A 179 18.23 -4.82 -2.70
N HIS A 180 17.58 -5.93 -3.02
CA HIS A 180 16.23 -6.18 -2.55
C HIS A 180 16.16 -6.33 -1.03
N ARG A 181 15.28 -5.53 -0.42
CA ARG A 181 14.95 -5.57 1.01
C ARG A 181 13.46 -5.84 1.18
N PRO A 182 13.02 -6.40 2.34
CA PRO A 182 11.60 -6.57 2.62
C PRO A 182 10.81 -5.27 2.40
N GLY A 183 9.61 -5.37 1.83
CA GLY A 183 8.73 -4.22 1.58
C GLY A 183 9.02 -3.42 0.31
N MET A 184 10.15 -3.66 -0.37
CA MET A 184 10.44 -3.03 -1.66
C MET A 184 9.57 -3.64 -2.77
N VAL A 185 9.06 -2.78 -3.65
CA VAL A 185 8.34 -3.20 -4.86
C VAL A 185 9.26 -4.03 -5.76
N THR A 186 8.77 -5.19 -6.17
CA THR A 186 9.43 -6.14 -7.06
C THR A 186 8.59 -6.34 -8.33
N GLY A 187 9.17 -6.99 -9.34
CA GLY A 187 8.43 -7.33 -10.57
C GLY A 187 7.13 -8.11 -10.32
N ARG A 188 7.08 -8.98 -9.29
CA ARG A 188 5.84 -9.70 -8.92
C ARG A 188 4.75 -8.75 -8.42
N LEU A 189 5.13 -7.70 -7.69
CA LEU A 189 4.19 -6.68 -7.24
C LEU A 189 3.66 -5.87 -8.42
N VAL A 190 4.58 -5.42 -9.29
CA VAL A 190 4.22 -4.70 -10.52
C VAL A 190 3.25 -5.53 -11.37
N GLN A 191 3.49 -6.82 -11.54
CA GLN A 191 2.59 -7.73 -12.25
C GLN A 191 1.22 -7.88 -11.57
N ALA A 192 1.18 -7.84 -10.23
CA ALA A 192 -0.10 -7.89 -9.51
C ALA A 192 -0.98 -6.68 -9.85
N PHE A 193 -0.41 -5.47 -9.89
CA PHE A 193 -1.11 -4.25 -10.28
C PHE A 193 -1.41 -4.22 -11.79
N ALA A 194 -0.46 -4.58 -12.64
CA ALA A 194 -0.66 -4.64 -14.09
C ALA A 194 -1.81 -5.60 -14.48
N SER A 195 -2.04 -6.68 -13.71
CA SER A 195 -3.13 -7.63 -13.95
C SER A 195 -4.53 -7.06 -13.79
N VAL A 196 -4.66 -5.86 -13.25
CA VAL A 196 -5.91 -5.10 -13.12
C VAL A 196 -5.86 -3.77 -13.91
N GLY A 197 -4.87 -3.62 -14.79
CA GLY A 197 -4.71 -2.44 -15.65
C GLY A 197 -4.05 -1.23 -14.98
N TRP A 198 -3.44 -1.40 -13.79
CA TRP A 198 -2.78 -0.30 -13.10
C TRP A 198 -1.29 -0.24 -13.43
N GLY A 199 -0.79 0.97 -13.69
CA GLY A 199 0.63 1.22 -13.95
C GLY A 199 1.41 1.58 -12.68
N TRP A 200 2.72 1.58 -12.81
CA TRP A 200 3.68 1.81 -11.72
C TRP A 200 4.56 3.03 -11.96
N GLY A 201 4.65 3.95 -11.01
CA GLY A 201 5.46 5.16 -11.07
C GLY A 201 6.97 4.91 -11.14
N GLY A 202 7.44 3.75 -10.71
CA GLY A 202 8.83 3.35 -10.91
C GLY A 202 9.23 3.09 -12.38
N ALA A 203 8.24 2.96 -13.27
CA ALA A 203 8.44 2.80 -14.71
C ALA A 203 8.43 4.14 -15.50
N TRP A 204 8.20 5.28 -14.84
CA TRP A 204 8.16 6.58 -15.53
C TRP A 204 9.47 6.87 -16.25
N ALA A 205 9.41 7.60 -17.37
CA ALA A 205 10.58 8.03 -18.12
C ALA A 205 11.42 9.06 -17.34
N GLY A 206 12.70 9.20 -17.70
CA GLY A 206 13.62 10.15 -17.07
C GLY A 206 14.03 9.77 -15.64
N ASP A 207 14.57 10.75 -14.90
CA ASP A 207 15.18 10.54 -13.58
C ASP A 207 14.17 10.45 -12.43
N THR A 208 12.94 10.91 -12.66
CA THR A 208 11.89 10.89 -11.64
C THR A 208 11.22 9.52 -11.61
N LYS A 209 11.27 8.86 -10.46
CA LYS A 209 10.64 7.57 -10.21
C LYS A 209 9.82 7.63 -8.93
N ASP A 210 8.57 7.22 -9.01
CA ASP A 210 7.72 7.07 -7.82
C ASP A 210 7.52 5.59 -7.53
N HIS A 211 8.45 5.04 -6.75
CA HIS A 211 8.49 3.59 -6.51
C HIS A 211 7.32 3.08 -5.66
N MET A 212 6.69 3.93 -4.81
CA MET A 212 5.52 3.57 -4.02
C MET A 212 4.24 3.55 -4.84
N HIS A 213 4.18 4.36 -5.90
CA HIS A 213 2.96 4.77 -6.59
C HIS A 213 2.47 3.76 -7.62
N PHE A 214 1.22 3.36 -7.48
CA PHE A 214 0.46 2.62 -8.47
C PHE A 214 -0.85 3.33 -8.75
N SER A 215 -1.23 3.49 -10.01
CA SER A 215 -2.44 4.19 -10.38
C SER A 215 -3.13 3.60 -11.62
N ALA A 216 -4.43 3.91 -11.76
CA ALA A 216 -5.24 3.39 -12.84
C ALA A 216 -4.82 3.88 -14.23
N ASN A 217 -4.07 5.01 -14.33
CA ASN A 217 -3.54 5.53 -15.60
C ASN A 217 -2.00 5.44 -15.70
N GLY A 218 -1.33 4.93 -14.66
CA GLY A 218 0.12 4.80 -14.61
C GLY A 218 0.88 6.09 -14.21
N HIS A 219 0.15 7.19 -13.87
CA HIS A 219 0.72 8.49 -13.52
C HIS A 219 0.13 9.06 -12.23
#